data_92d591223e42caad8da7a2d9ba43aa70
#
_entry.id   92d591223e42caad8da7a2d9ba43aa70
#
_cell.length_a   1.000
_cell.length_b   1.000
_cell.length_c   1.000
_cell.angle_alpha   90.00
_cell.angle_beta   90.00
_cell.angle_gamma   90.00
#
_symmetry.space_group_name_H-M   'P 1'
#
loop_
_entity.id
_entity.type
_entity.pdbx_description
1 polymer ?
#
loop_
_entity_poly.entity_id
_entity_poly.type
_entity_poly.pdbx_seq_one_letter_code
_entity_poly.pdbx_strand_id
1 'polypeptide(L)'
;MTTKQKLSDVIQVNPRRQLKKGNIAPFVAMENIVPYEKQISEYTQRKISGSNSKFKNGDTLLAKITPSLENGKTVFVDFLKKNEIGHGSTEFFVLCGKENQILDQFVYYLMRTSEFREEAIRSMTGTSGRQRVQETVFDDYEIILPTISIQEKISKPLSDLDTKIQNLQNQNRILEQMAQAIFKSWFVDFDGVTEFEDSELGQIPKGWKIKTIEE
;
A
#
# COMPACT_ATOMS: atom_id res chain seq x y z
N MET A 1 22.90 -21.71 -18.57
CA MET A 1 22.57 -22.49 -17.34
C MET A 1 22.00 -21.54 -16.32
N THR A 2 20.78 -21.75 -15.90
CA THR A 2 20.15 -20.97 -14.84
C THR A 2 20.66 -21.48 -13.50
N THR A 3 21.53 -20.72 -12.86
CA THR A 3 22.10 -21.10 -11.55
C THR A 3 21.19 -20.55 -10.46
N LYS A 4 20.88 -21.38 -9.45
CA LYS A 4 20.26 -20.90 -8.22
C LYS A 4 21.21 -19.95 -7.50
N GLN A 5 20.68 -18.86 -6.97
CA GLN A 5 21.43 -17.88 -6.19
C GLN A 5 20.58 -17.39 -5.00
N LYS A 6 21.22 -16.92 -3.97
CA LYS A 6 20.53 -16.39 -2.80
C LYS A 6 19.84 -15.08 -3.12
N LEU A 7 18.69 -14.84 -2.53
CA LEU A 7 17.95 -13.61 -2.75
C LEU A 7 18.77 -12.37 -2.30
N SER A 8 19.50 -12.48 -1.20
CA SER A 8 20.41 -11.42 -0.70
C SER A 8 21.56 -11.07 -1.67
N ASP A 9 21.90 -11.96 -2.60
CA ASP A 9 22.93 -11.66 -3.62
C ASP A 9 22.45 -10.61 -4.62
N VAL A 10 21.14 -10.52 -4.86
CA VAL A 10 20.54 -9.69 -5.92
C VAL A 10 19.66 -8.54 -5.42
N ILE A 11 19.28 -8.52 -4.14
CA ILE A 11 18.56 -7.41 -3.52
C ILE A 11 19.39 -6.73 -2.43
N GLN A 12 19.00 -5.52 -2.05
CA GLN A 12 19.45 -4.84 -0.84
C GLN A 12 18.30 -4.82 0.17
N VAL A 13 18.59 -5.26 1.39
CA VAL A 13 17.66 -5.22 2.52
C VAL A 13 18.01 -4.02 3.40
N ASN A 14 17.02 -3.20 3.74
CA ASN A 14 17.16 -2.02 4.58
C ASN A 14 18.29 -1.07 4.13
N PRO A 15 18.34 -0.63 2.86
CA PRO A 15 19.42 0.19 2.34
C PRO A 15 19.56 1.50 3.14
N ARG A 16 20.79 1.88 3.45
CA ARG A 16 21.07 3.09 4.22
C ARG A 16 20.68 4.33 3.42
N ARG A 17 19.82 5.16 3.99
CA ARG A 17 19.41 6.45 3.43
C ARG A 17 19.48 7.55 4.47
N GLN A 18 19.89 8.75 4.03
CA GLN A 18 20.05 9.87 4.94
C GLN A 18 18.76 10.70 4.99
N LEU A 19 18.18 10.80 6.17
CA LEU A 19 17.14 11.76 6.52
C LEU A 19 17.56 12.44 7.82
N LYS A 20 17.63 13.76 7.82
CA LYS A 20 18.03 14.53 9.00
C LYS A 20 16.92 14.46 10.06
N LYS A 21 17.29 14.06 11.28
CA LYS A 21 16.38 14.08 12.44
C LYS A 21 15.78 15.47 12.61
N GLY A 22 14.48 15.52 12.81
CA GLY A 22 13.74 16.77 12.99
C GLY A 22 13.11 17.34 11.71
N ASN A 23 13.52 16.92 10.51
CA ASN A 23 12.85 17.29 9.28
C ASN A 23 11.47 16.62 9.19
N ILE A 24 10.56 17.24 8.44
CA ILE A 24 9.26 16.65 8.07
C ILE A 24 9.42 15.94 6.74
N ALA A 25 8.91 14.71 6.65
CA ALA A 25 8.92 13.89 5.43
C ALA A 25 7.68 12.99 5.37
N PRO A 26 7.34 12.47 4.17
CA PRO A 26 6.25 11.49 4.01
C PRO A 26 6.46 10.28 4.93
N PHE A 27 5.42 9.95 5.70
CA PHE A 27 5.42 8.85 6.66
C PHE A 27 4.33 7.84 6.31
N VAL A 28 4.74 6.58 6.22
CA VAL A 28 3.85 5.44 6.02
C VAL A 28 3.81 4.60 7.29
N ALA A 29 2.62 4.48 7.87
CA ALA A 29 2.37 3.57 8.98
C ALA A 29 1.92 2.19 8.46
N MET A 30 1.89 1.19 9.33
CA MET A 30 1.43 -0.15 8.96
C MET A 30 -0.06 -0.19 8.57
N GLU A 31 -0.87 0.68 9.18
CA GLU A 31 -2.30 0.85 8.87
C GLU A 31 -2.56 1.45 7.48
N ASN A 32 -1.62 2.21 6.92
CA ASN A 32 -1.74 2.78 5.57
C ASN A 32 -1.55 1.73 4.45
N ILE A 33 -1.12 0.52 4.80
CA ILE A 33 -0.95 -0.57 3.83
C ILE A 33 -2.20 -1.44 3.82
N VAL A 34 -2.91 -1.40 2.70
CA VAL A 34 -4.04 -2.28 2.42
C VAL A 34 -3.50 -3.63 1.95
N PRO A 35 -3.97 -4.76 2.53
CA PRO A 35 -3.56 -6.08 2.10
C PRO A 35 -3.76 -6.29 0.60
N TYR A 36 -2.75 -6.86 -0.06
CA TYR A 36 -2.75 -7.20 -1.50
C TYR A 36 -2.83 -6.02 -2.48
N GLU A 37 -2.87 -4.77 -2.02
CA GLU A 37 -2.75 -3.61 -2.89
C GLU A 37 -1.29 -3.27 -3.14
N LYS A 38 -0.98 -2.79 -4.36
CA LYS A 38 0.37 -2.40 -4.75
C LYS A 38 0.73 -1.03 -4.22
N GLN A 39 -0.21 -0.09 -4.27
CA GLN A 39 0.03 1.31 -3.99
C GLN A 39 -0.37 1.68 -2.56
N ILE A 40 0.22 2.75 -2.07
CA ILE A 40 -0.12 3.37 -0.81
C ILE A 40 -1.12 4.49 -1.12
N SER A 41 -2.36 4.31 -0.67
CA SER A 41 -3.45 5.27 -0.90
C SER A 41 -3.36 6.50 -0.01
N GLU A 42 -2.82 6.33 1.21
CA GLU A 42 -2.75 7.39 2.21
C GLU A 42 -1.39 7.40 2.92
N TYR A 43 -0.86 8.58 3.15
CA TYR A 43 0.32 8.80 3.98
C TYR A 43 0.22 10.17 4.68
N THR A 44 1.02 10.37 5.71
CA THR A 44 1.03 11.62 6.48
C THR A 44 2.39 12.30 6.38
N GLN A 45 2.44 13.58 6.67
CA GLN A 45 3.70 14.29 6.85
C GLN A 45 4.09 14.26 8.32
N ARG A 46 5.22 13.62 8.66
CA ARG A 46 5.65 13.50 10.06
C ARG A 46 7.09 13.93 10.25
N LYS A 47 7.36 14.47 11.43
CA LYS A 47 8.71 14.77 11.87
C LYS A 47 9.50 13.48 12.08
N ILE A 48 10.70 13.42 11.52
CA ILE A 48 11.56 12.26 11.64
C ILE A 48 12.05 12.13 13.07
N SER A 49 11.70 10.99 13.70
CA SER A 49 12.11 10.63 15.06
C SER A 49 12.66 9.19 15.06
N GLY A 50 13.87 9.00 15.59
CA GLY A 50 14.40 7.66 15.83
C GLY A 50 14.83 6.89 14.59
N SER A 51 14.70 5.54 14.67
CA SER A 51 15.23 4.55 13.74
C SER A 51 14.18 4.02 12.74
N ASN A 52 13.28 4.89 12.27
CA ASN A 52 12.25 4.51 11.29
C ASN A 52 12.87 3.95 10.01
N SER A 53 12.17 3.01 9.35
CA SER A 53 12.51 2.54 8.01
C SER A 53 12.50 3.71 7.04
N LYS A 54 13.48 3.80 6.13
CA LYS A 54 13.62 4.89 5.17
C LYS A 54 13.56 4.32 3.76
N PHE A 55 12.75 4.92 2.91
CA PHE A 55 12.49 4.42 1.57
C PHE A 55 12.44 5.53 0.52
N LYS A 56 12.58 5.16 -0.73
CA LYS A 56 12.44 6.01 -1.92
C LYS A 56 11.55 5.33 -2.95
N ASN A 57 11.20 6.06 -4.02
CA ASN A 57 10.51 5.43 -5.15
C ASN A 57 11.34 4.26 -5.71
N GLY A 58 10.65 3.18 -6.06
CA GLY A 58 11.22 1.92 -6.51
C GLY A 58 11.38 0.88 -5.39
N ASP A 59 11.33 1.27 -4.12
CA ASP A 59 11.44 0.31 -3.02
C ASP A 59 10.16 -0.49 -2.80
N THR A 60 10.32 -1.70 -2.32
CA THR A 60 9.25 -2.53 -1.76
C THR A 60 9.26 -2.44 -0.24
N LEU A 61 8.12 -2.11 0.37
CA LEU A 61 7.93 -2.21 1.81
C LEU A 61 7.22 -3.52 2.12
N LEU A 62 7.91 -4.43 2.78
CA LEU A 62 7.41 -5.72 3.21
C LEU A 62 7.17 -5.69 4.71
N ALA A 63 5.95 -5.95 5.17
CA ALA A 63 5.69 -6.13 6.60
C ALA A 63 6.46 -7.33 7.15
N LYS A 64 7.09 -7.17 8.31
CA LYS A 64 7.85 -8.26 8.96
C LYS A 64 7.20 -8.82 10.21
N ILE A 65 6.07 -8.26 10.65
CA ILE A 65 5.40 -8.62 11.91
C ILE A 65 4.06 -9.31 11.66
N THR A 66 3.74 -10.29 12.52
CA THR A 66 2.41 -10.91 12.65
C THR A 66 1.35 -9.87 13.10
N PRO A 67 0.11 -9.86 12.57
CA PRO A 67 -0.39 -10.65 11.44
C PRO A 67 -0.23 -9.95 10.07
N SER A 68 0.54 -8.88 10.02
CA SER A 68 0.60 -7.99 8.84
C SER A 68 1.20 -8.70 7.61
N LEU A 69 2.24 -9.52 7.79
CA LEU A 69 2.83 -10.29 6.70
C LEU A 69 1.86 -11.36 6.19
N GLU A 70 1.26 -12.12 7.11
CA GLU A 70 0.29 -13.18 6.78
C GLU A 70 -0.90 -12.62 6.00
N ASN A 71 -1.32 -11.41 6.36
CA ASN A 71 -2.38 -10.67 5.67
C ASN A 71 -1.94 -10.05 4.34
N GLY A 72 -0.69 -10.26 3.90
CA GLY A 72 -0.22 -9.82 2.59
C GLY A 72 0.09 -8.33 2.49
N LYS A 73 0.44 -7.66 3.60
CA LYS A 73 0.85 -6.25 3.59
C LYS A 73 2.25 -6.10 2.97
N THR A 74 2.25 -5.84 1.67
CA THR A 74 3.44 -5.59 0.85
C THR A 74 3.08 -4.55 -0.19
N VAL A 75 3.82 -3.44 -0.26
CA VAL A 75 3.53 -2.33 -1.19
C VAL A 75 4.77 -1.90 -1.95
N PHE A 76 4.56 -1.30 -3.12
CA PHE A 76 5.59 -0.68 -3.93
C PHE A 76 5.54 0.84 -3.76
N VAL A 77 6.68 1.47 -3.54
CA VAL A 77 6.77 2.91 -3.35
C VAL A 77 6.90 3.61 -4.69
N ASP A 78 5.91 4.40 -5.08
CA ASP A 78 5.89 5.16 -6.35
C ASP A 78 5.26 6.57 -6.23
N PHE A 79 4.93 6.99 -5.00
CA PHE A 79 4.18 8.21 -4.70
C PHE A 79 5.04 9.41 -4.27
N LEU A 80 6.33 9.22 -4.04
CA LEU A 80 7.23 10.27 -3.57
C LEU A 80 7.63 11.20 -4.72
N LYS A 81 7.98 12.45 -4.40
CA LYS A 81 8.57 13.36 -5.38
C LYS A 81 9.94 12.86 -5.82
N LYS A 82 10.44 13.40 -6.94
CA LYS A 82 11.79 13.06 -7.43
C LYS A 82 12.84 13.32 -6.35
N ASN A 83 13.65 12.31 -6.05
CA ASN A 83 14.71 12.33 -5.02
C ASN A 83 14.21 12.52 -3.57
N GLU A 84 12.90 12.47 -3.33
CA GLU A 84 12.36 12.51 -1.98
C GLU A 84 12.57 11.16 -1.29
N ILE A 85 12.81 11.21 0.03
CA ILE A 85 12.94 10.03 0.88
C ILE A 85 11.81 10.08 1.89
N GLY A 86 11.02 9.01 1.93
CA GLY A 86 10.01 8.78 2.94
C GLY A 86 10.55 7.99 4.12
N HIS A 87 9.78 7.96 5.18
CA HIS A 87 10.04 7.09 6.33
C HIS A 87 8.76 6.38 6.80
N GLY A 88 8.89 5.33 7.58
CA GLY A 88 7.72 4.54 7.97
C GLY A 88 7.97 3.68 9.20
N SER A 89 7.02 2.80 9.47
CA SER A 89 7.08 1.86 10.59
C SER A 89 8.41 1.10 10.60
N THR A 90 8.96 0.89 11.80
CA THR A 90 10.13 0.02 12.02
C THR A 90 9.82 -1.45 11.71
N GLU A 91 8.55 -1.80 11.56
CA GLU A 91 8.09 -3.15 11.22
C GLU A 91 8.04 -3.42 9.71
N PHE A 92 8.72 -2.60 8.90
CA PHE A 92 8.99 -2.89 7.49
C PHE A 92 10.42 -3.35 7.26
N PHE A 93 10.57 -4.33 6.38
CA PHE A 93 11.75 -4.43 5.53
C PHE A 93 11.58 -3.50 4.35
N VAL A 94 12.64 -2.77 4.03
CA VAL A 94 12.75 -1.97 2.80
C VAL A 94 13.65 -2.72 1.84
N LEU A 95 13.13 -3.10 0.69
CA LEU A 95 13.82 -3.93 -0.29
C LEU A 95 13.97 -3.17 -1.60
N CYS A 96 15.14 -3.25 -2.22
CA CYS A 96 15.35 -2.78 -3.59
C CYS A 96 16.29 -3.72 -4.36
N GLY A 97 16.16 -3.72 -5.66
CA GLY A 97 17.04 -4.50 -6.54
C GLY A 97 18.47 -3.97 -6.51
N LYS A 98 19.45 -4.86 -6.66
CA LYS A 98 20.80 -4.46 -7.04
C LYS A 98 20.83 -4.14 -8.52
N GLU A 99 21.48 -3.04 -8.85
CA GLU A 99 21.55 -2.52 -10.22
C GLU A 99 22.03 -3.57 -11.23
N ASN A 100 21.35 -3.62 -12.37
CA ASN A 100 21.62 -4.55 -13.48
C ASN A 100 21.46 -6.05 -13.16
N GLN A 101 20.91 -6.40 -11.98
CA GLN A 101 20.70 -7.80 -11.60
C GLN A 101 19.21 -8.14 -11.54
N ILE A 102 18.43 -7.32 -10.83
CA ILE A 102 17.00 -7.53 -10.64
C ILE A 102 16.24 -6.20 -10.69
N LEU A 103 15.09 -6.19 -11.34
CA LEU A 103 14.22 -5.02 -11.40
C LEU A 103 13.45 -4.81 -10.09
N ASP A 104 13.33 -3.58 -9.63
CA ASP A 104 12.57 -3.25 -8.40
C ASP A 104 11.12 -3.73 -8.47
N GLN A 105 10.46 -3.61 -9.62
CA GLN A 105 9.11 -4.16 -9.79
C GLN A 105 9.08 -5.69 -9.70
N PHE A 106 10.11 -6.37 -10.19
CA PHE A 106 10.20 -7.82 -10.07
C PHE A 106 10.42 -8.24 -8.62
N VAL A 107 11.23 -7.50 -7.84
CA VAL A 107 11.37 -7.68 -6.38
C VAL A 107 10.01 -7.61 -5.71
N TYR A 108 9.20 -6.60 -6.01
CA TYR A 108 7.87 -6.44 -5.45
C TYR A 108 6.99 -7.67 -5.70
N TYR A 109 6.90 -8.15 -6.95
CA TYR A 109 6.08 -9.32 -7.27
C TYR A 109 6.63 -10.61 -6.64
N LEU A 110 7.94 -10.76 -6.59
CA LEU A 110 8.59 -11.90 -5.94
C LEU A 110 8.22 -11.98 -4.44
N MET A 111 8.23 -10.86 -3.73
CA MET A 111 7.84 -10.81 -2.31
C MET A 111 6.36 -11.17 -2.07
N ARG A 112 5.53 -11.14 -3.09
CA ARG A 112 4.10 -11.48 -3.02
C ARG A 112 3.80 -12.92 -3.41
N THR A 113 4.78 -13.68 -3.89
CA THR A 113 4.57 -15.11 -4.19
C THR A 113 4.23 -15.89 -2.92
N SER A 114 3.43 -16.94 -3.07
CA SER A 114 3.12 -17.86 -1.96
C SER A 114 4.38 -18.50 -1.40
N GLU A 115 5.29 -18.91 -2.29
CA GLU A 115 6.53 -19.57 -1.95
C GLU A 115 7.40 -18.71 -1.02
N PHE A 116 7.64 -17.45 -1.38
CA PHE A 116 8.43 -16.55 -0.52
C PHE A 116 7.69 -16.25 0.78
N ARG A 117 6.37 -16.00 0.73
CA ARG A 117 5.59 -15.68 1.94
C ARG A 117 5.60 -16.83 2.95
N GLU A 118 5.42 -18.05 2.49
CA GLU A 118 5.47 -19.23 3.36
C GLU A 118 6.85 -19.40 4.00
N GLU A 119 7.92 -19.15 3.26
CA GLU A 119 9.29 -19.20 3.81
C GLU A 119 9.50 -18.10 4.85
N ALA A 120 9.03 -16.87 4.56
CA ALA A 120 9.09 -15.76 5.50
C ALA A 120 8.30 -16.07 6.80
N ILE A 121 7.12 -16.66 6.70
CA ILE A 121 6.31 -17.08 7.86
C ILE A 121 7.05 -18.16 8.65
N ARG A 122 7.64 -19.16 8.00
CA ARG A 122 8.43 -20.21 8.67
C ARG A 122 9.64 -19.66 9.43
N SER A 123 10.24 -18.57 8.94
CA SER A 123 11.38 -17.92 9.58
C SER A 123 11.02 -17.09 10.82
N MET A 124 9.71 -16.89 11.08
CA MET A 124 9.27 -16.01 12.17
C MET A 124 9.66 -16.52 13.54
N THR A 125 10.16 -15.62 14.38
CA THR A 125 10.46 -15.86 15.78
C THR A 125 9.82 -14.81 16.68
N GLY A 126 9.64 -15.14 17.96
CA GLY A 126 9.04 -14.26 18.96
C GLY A 126 7.85 -14.89 19.67
N THR A 127 7.22 -14.12 20.56
CA THR A 127 6.02 -14.55 21.29
C THR A 127 4.78 -14.54 20.39
N SER A 128 3.81 -15.40 20.71
CA SER A 128 2.52 -15.47 19.99
C SER A 128 1.91 -14.06 19.79
N GLY A 129 1.46 -13.78 18.57
CA GLY A 129 0.87 -12.49 18.19
C GLY A 129 1.87 -11.33 17.98
N ARG A 130 3.18 -11.55 18.23
CA ARG A 130 4.25 -10.55 18.01
C ARG A 130 5.49 -11.16 17.35
N GLN A 131 5.30 -12.18 16.53
CA GLN A 131 6.38 -12.81 15.79
C GLN A 131 6.86 -11.91 14.66
N ARG A 132 8.15 -12.02 14.33
CA ARG A 132 8.80 -11.25 13.27
C ARG A 132 9.62 -12.15 12.39
N VAL A 133 9.55 -11.88 11.09
CA VAL A 133 10.42 -12.48 10.08
C VAL A 133 11.89 -12.17 10.44
N GLN A 134 12.72 -13.20 10.35
CA GLN A 134 14.16 -13.03 10.51
C GLN A 134 14.79 -12.56 9.19
N GLU A 135 15.72 -11.61 9.27
CA GLU A 135 16.41 -11.07 8.08
C GLU A 135 17.19 -12.15 7.33
N THR A 136 17.61 -13.21 8.02
CA THR A 136 18.29 -14.38 7.43
C THR A 136 17.46 -15.08 6.35
N VAL A 137 16.14 -14.90 6.32
CA VAL A 137 15.29 -15.46 5.26
C VAL A 137 15.76 -15.06 3.86
N PHE A 138 16.33 -13.86 3.71
CA PHE A 138 16.85 -13.39 2.41
C PHE A 138 18.17 -14.07 2.03
N ASP A 139 18.94 -14.58 3.00
CA ASP A 139 20.15 -15.35 2.78
C ASP A 139 19.85 -16.83 2.54
N ASP A 140 18.77 -17.34 3.10
CA ASP A 140 18.40 -18.76 3.03
C ASP A 140 17.51 -19.04 1.79
N TYR A 141 16.78 -18.04 1.30
CA TYR A 141 15.89 -18.19 0.14
C TYR A 141 16.66 -18.15 -1.17
N GLU A 142 16.66 -19.29 -1.88
CA GLU A 142 17.28 -19.43 -3.18
C GLU A 142 16.29 -19.23 -4.31
N ILE A 143 16.68 -18.48 -5.33
CA ILE A 143 15.89 -18.24 -6.54
C ILE A 143 16.65 -18.61 -7.81
N ILE A 144 15.89 -18.97 -8.84
CA ILE A 144 16.38 -19.01 -10.21
C ILE A 144 16.02 -17.67 -10.84
N LEU A 145 16.99 -16.75 -10.94
CA LEU A 145 16.73 -15.40 -11.42
C LEU A 145 16.70 -15.39 -12.96
N PRO A 146 15.58 -14.96 -13.59
CA PRO A 146 15.51 -14.76 -15.02
C PRO A 146 16.37 -13.57 -15.48
N THR A 147 16.67 -13.49 -16.77
CA THR A 147 17.29 -12.30 -17.35
C THR A 147 16.39 -11.06 -17.18
N ILE A 148 16.97 -9.87 -17.19
CA ILE A 148 16.24 -8.59 -17.06
C ILE A 148 15.07 -8.51 -18.07
N SER A 149 15.30 -8.91 -19.33
CA SER A 149 14.26 -8.92 -20.36
C SER A 149 13.09 -9.86 -20.02
N ILE A 150 13.34 -10.97 -19.35
CA ILE A 150 12.27 -11.88 -18.89
C ILE A 150 11.58 -11.30 -17.65
N GLN A 151 12.35 -10.68 -16.72
CA GLN A 151 11.78 -9.99 -15.58
C GLN A 151 10.80 -8.88 -16.02
N GLU A 152 11.16 -8.09 -17.04
CA GLU A 152 10.27 -7.08 -17.64
C GLU A 152 9.00 -7.70 -18.22
N LYS A 153 9.12 -8.78 -18.98
CA LYS A 153 7.97 -9.50 -19.57
C LYS A 153 7.03 -10.08 -18.52
N ILE A 154 7.54 -10.43 -17.36
CA ILE A 154 6.73 -10.92 -16.21
C ILE A 154 6.11 -9.73 -15.48
N SER A 155 6.90 -8.71 -15.14
CA SER A 155 6.46 -7.61 -14.28
C SER A 155 5.50 -6.66 -14.98
N LYS A 156 5.68 -6.42 -16.29
CA LYS A 156 4.86 -5.47 -17.03
C LYS A 156 3.36 -5.81 -17.02
N PRO A 157 2.91 -7.00 -17.45
CA PRO A 157 1.48 -7.32 -17.43
C PRO A 157 0.89 -7.31 -16.02
N LEU A 158 1.65 -7.72 -15.00
CA LEU A 158 1.22 -7.64 -13.61
C LEU A 158 1.03 -6.18 -13.18
N SER A 159 1.98 -5.30 -13.54
CA SER A 159 1.89 -3.87 -13.26
C SER A 159 0.74 -3.19 -14.01
N ASP A 160 0.46 -3.60 -15.24
CA ASP A 160 -0.68 -3.11 -16.03
C ASP A 160 -2.02 -3.50 -15.36
N LEU A 161 -2.11 -4.72 -14.80
CA LEU A 161 -3.26 -5.17 -14.01
C LEU A 161 -3.43 -4.36 -12.71
N ASP A 162 -2.37 -4.17 -11.94
CA ASP A 162 -2.41 -3.35 -10.72
C ASP A 162 -2.85 -1.92 -11.04
N THR A 163 -2.34 -1.33 -12.13
CA THR A 163 -2.74 0.00 -12.61
C THR A 163 -4.24 0.04 -12.96
N LYS A 164 -4.75 -1.01 -13.62
CA LYS A 164 -6.18 -1.11 -13.94
C LYS A 164 -7.05 -1.20 -12.69
N ILE A 165 -6.62 -2.00 -11.70
CA ILE A 165 -7.31 -2.11 -10.39
C ILE A 165 -7.37 -0.74 -9.72
N GLN A 166 -6.25 -0.03 -9.63
CA GLN A 166 -6.17 1.30 -9.02
C GLN A 166 -7.07 2.31 -9.71
N ASN A 167 -7.09 2.31 -11.05
CA ASN A 167 -7.97 3.20 -11.81
C ASN A 167 -9.45 2.92 -11.53
N LEU A 168 -9.86 1.65 -11.45
CA LEU A 168 -11.22 1.26 -11.13
C LEU A 168 -11.61 1.65 -9.70
N GLN A 169 -10.72 1.45 -8.73
CA GLN A 169 -10.93 1.89 -7.33
C GLN A 169 -11.11 3.41 -7.24
N ASN A 170 -10.27 4.19 -7.95
CA ASN A 170 -10.40 5.65 -8.02
C ASN A 170 -11.72 6.08 -8.67
N GLN A 171 -12.14 5.41 -9.75
CA GLN A 171 -13.43 5.67 -10.40
C GLN A 171 -14.60 5.40 -9.45
N ASN A 172 -14.59 4.26 -8.75
CA ASN A 172 -15.62 3.93 -7.77
C ASN A 172 -15.72 4.99 -6.68
N ARG A 173 -14.59 5.40 -6.10
CA ARG A 173 -14.55 6.45 -5.08
C ARG A 173 -15.14 7.77 -5.58
N ILE A 174 -14.81 8.16 -6.81
CA ILE A 174 -15.37 9.39 -7.42
C ILE A 174 -16.88 9.26 -7.63
N LEU A 175 -17.35 8.12 -8.14
CA LEU A 175 -18.78 7.87 -8.36
C LEU A 175 -19.56 7.88 -7.04
N GLU A 176 -19.02 7.30 -5.97
CA GLU A 176 -19.62 7.36 -4.63
C GLU A 176 -19.71 8.81 -4.12
N GLN A 177 -18.65 9.61 -4.28
CA GLN A 177 -18.65 11.02 -3.90
C GLN A 177 -19.69 11.83 -4.71
N MET A 178 -19.80 11.55 -6.02
CA MET A 178 -20.83 12.18 -6.86
C MET A 178 -22.24 11.79 -6.41
N ALA A 179 -22.49 10.51 -6.14
CA ALA A 179 -23.78 10.04 -5.66
C ALA A 179 -24.16 10.71 -4.32
N GLN A 180 -23.20 10.79 -3.37
CA GLN A 180 -23.41 11.48 -2.09
C GLN A 180 -23.68 12.97 -2.29
N ALA A 181 -22.97 13.65 -3.19
CA ALA A 181 -23.19 15.06 -3.47
C ALA A 181 -24.57 15.32 -4.08
N ILE A 182 -25.00 14.49 -5.04
CA ILE A 182 -26.34 14.57 -5.65
C ILE A 182 -27.42 14.31 -4.59
N PHE A 183 -27.24 13.26 -3.77
CA PHE A 183 -28.20 12.96 -2.71
C PHE A 183 -28.32 14.12 -1.72
N LYS A 184 -27.19 14.66 -1.29
CA LYS A 184 -27.18 15.83 -0.39
C LYS A 184 -27.88 17.03 -1.01
N SER A 185 -27.57 17.38 -2.24
CA SER A 185 -28.18 18.51 -2.96
C SER A 185 -29.70 18.36 -3.07
N TRP A 186 -30.19 17.17 -3.45
CA TRP A 186 -31.61 16.98 -3.74
C TRP A 186 -32.47 16.67 -2.50
N PHE A 187 -31.92 15.96 -1.54
CA PHE A 187 -32.70 15.41 -0.40
C PHE A 187 -32.33 15.99 0.96
N VAL A 188 -31.27 16.80 1.04
CA VAL A 188 -30.86 17.44 2.30
C VAL A 188 -30.87 18.96 2.16
N ASP A 189 -30.23 19.48 1.11
CA ASP A 189 -30.14 20.92 0.86
C ASP A 189 -31.34 21.43 0.06
N PHE A 190 -32.09 20.54 -0.61
CA PHE A 190 -33.25 20.80 -1.47
C PHE A 190 -32.98 21.82 -2.57
N ASP A 191 -31.79 21.74 -3.18
CA ASP A 191 -31.38 22.65 -4.25
C ASP A 191 -32.37 22.60 -5.43
N GLY A 192 -32.83 23.79 -5.87
CA GLY A 192 -33.83 23.93 -6.93
C GLY A 192 -35.29 23.85 -6.47
N VAL A 193 -35.57 23.59 -5.19
CA VAL A 193 -36.91 23.65 -4.62
C VAL A 193 -37.26 25.09 -4.25
N THR A 194 -38.42 25.58 -4.72
CA THR A 194 -38.86 26.95 -4.49
C THR A 194 -40.01 27.07 -3.49
N GLU A 195 -40.74 25.98 -3.24
CA GLU A 195 -41.88 25.98 -2.32
C GLU A 195 -41.65 24.99 -1.17
N PHE A 196 -41.77 25.46 0.04
CA PHE A 196 -41.59 24.70 1.27
C PHE A 196 -42.86 24.77 2.15
N GLU A 197 -43.04 23.78 2.99
CA GLU A 197 -44.07 23.74 4.05
C GLU A 197 -43.44 23.34 5.40
N ASP A 198 -44.03 23.83 6.50
CA ASP A 198 -43.54 23.52 7.83
C ASP A 198 -43.93 22.08 8.24
N SER A 199 -43.01 21.38 8.87
CA SER A 199 -43.20 20.02 9.36
C SER A 199 -42.56 19.83 10.74
N GLU A 200 -42.78 18.69 11.36
CA GLU A 200 -42.14 18.31 12.65
C GLU A 200 -40.60 18.22 12.54
N LEU A 201 -40.06 18.04 11.35
CA LEU A 201 -38.61 17.97 11.08
C LEU A 201 -38.06 19.30 10.54
N GLY A 202 -38.83 20.37 10.55
CA GLY A 202 -38.50 21.66 9.96
C GLY A 202 -39.15 21.84 8.57
N GLN A 203 -38.57 22.75 7.74
CA GLN A 203 -39.10 23.02 6.42
C GLN A 203 -38.77 21.89 5.44
N ILE A 204 -39.79 21.34 4.80
CA ILE A 204 -39.67 20.30 3.79
C ILE A 204 -40.28 20.81 2.45
N PRO A 205 -39.87 20.25 1.31
CA PRO A 205 -40.48 20.57 0.04
C PRO A 205 -41.98 20.34 0.04
N LYS A 206 -42.73 21.27 -0.49
CA LYS A 206 -44.21 21.21 -0.54
C LYS A 206 -44.67 19.91 -1.21
N GLY A 207 -45.56 19.22 -0.55
CA GLY A 207 -46.14 17.94 -0.98
C GLY A 207 -45.36 16.70 -0.51
N TRP A 208 -44.24 16.87 0.21
CA TRP A 208 -43.58 15.76 0.88
C TRP A 208 -44.31 15.38 2.17
N LYS A 209 -44.20 14.13 2.57
CA LYS A 209 -44.81 13.60 3.79
C LYS A 209 -43.75 12.92 4.65
N ILE A 210 -43.78 13.24 5.92
CA ILE A 210 -42.98 12.51 6.92
C ILE A 210 -43.60 11.13 7.13
N LYS A 211 -42.75 10.11 7.09
CA LYS A 211 -43.10 8.72 7.43
C LYS A 211 -42.04 8.10 8.28
N THR A 212 -42.38 7.12 9.08
CA THR A 212 -41.41 6.27 9.78
C THR A 212 -40.82 5.23 8.82
N ILE A 213 -39.63 4.72 9.12
CA ILE A 213 -38.97 3.71 8.28
C ILE A 213 -39.75 2.37 8.26
N GLU A 214 -40.65 2.17 9.23
CA GLU A 214 -41.50 0.97 9.34
C GLU A 214 -42.77 1.06 8.48
N GLU A 215 -43.05 2.20 7.88
CA GLU A 215 -44.18 2.44 6.96
C GLU A 215 -43.71 2.45 5.48
#